data_02a0931c44037aa1d1d16a8fcd9f022c
#
_entry.id   02a0931c44037aa1d1d16a8fcd9f022c
#
_cell.length_a   1.000
_cell.length_b   1.000
_cell.length_c   1.000
_cell.angle_alpha   90.00
_cell.angle_beta   90.00
_cell.angle_gamma   90.00
#
_symmetry.space_group_name_H-M   'P 1'
#
loop_
_entity.id
_entity.type
_entity.pdbx_description
1 polymer ?
#
loop_
_entity_poly.entity_id
_entity_poly.type
_entity_poly.pdbx_seq_one_letter_code
_entity_poly.pdbx_strand_id
1 'polypeptide(L)'
;MESNRNYLDTEGIHAPRGLRERKRLETLCAIEDHATRLVLDKGYDNVTIEDIVDAANISKRTFFNYVDSKETAVLGHPVVDLPEEERKEFLAADPQHVTVALVDLILQTSFASRGRSDEFSTLLLSRRKQIFRNNPN
;
A
#
# COMPACT_ATOMS: atom_id res chain seq x y z
N MET A 1 0.87 -24.96 -26.66
CA MET A 1 1.65 -23.88 -27.22
C MET A 1 0.74 -22.78 -27.74
N GLU A 2 0.00 -23.10 -28.78
CA GLU A 2 -0.89 -22.11 -29.37
C GLU A 2 -1.91 -21.61 -28.38
N SER A 3 -2.49 -22.53 -27.62
CA SER A 3 -3.48 -22.18 -26.64
C SER A 3 -2.93 -21.29 -25.54
N ASN A 4 -1.70 -21.54 -25.15
CA ASN A 4 -1.04 -20.68 -24.16
C ASN A 4 -0.83 -19.28 -24.71
N ARG A 5 -0.50 -19.24 -25.99
CA ARG A 5 -0.28 -17.97 -26.65
C ARG A 5 -1.58 -17.18 -26.77
N ASN A 6 -2.64 -17.87 -27.18
CA ASN A 6 -3.93 -17.25 -27.27
C ASN A 6 -4.46 -16.77 -25.92
N TYR A 7 -4.21 -17.59 -24.92
CA TYR A 7 -4.56 -17.22 -23.56
C TYR A 7 -3.80 -15.97 -23.16
N LEU A 8 -2.52 -15.95 -23.46
CA LEU A 8 -1.69 -14.79 -23.18
C LEU A 8 -2.12 -13.60 -24.05
N ASP A 9 -2.65 -13.88 -25.23
CA ASP A 9 -3.09 -12.79 -26.10
C ASP A 9 -4.37 -12.13 -25.60
N THR A 10 -5.27 -12.89 -25.03
CA THR A 10 -6.45 -12.32 -24.40
C THR A 10 -6.01 -11.39 -23.28
N GLU A 11 -4.98 -11.82 -22.58
CA GLU A 11 -4.36 -11.05 -21.56
C GLU A 11 -3.07 -10.43 -22.06
N GLY A 12 -2.76 -10.69 -23.32
CA GLY A 12 -1.47 -10.34 -23.90
C GLY A 12 -1.18 -8.87 -23.91
N ILE A 13 -2.23 -8.09 -23.97
CA ILE A 13 -2.11 -6.65 -23.82
C ILE A 13 -1.51 -6.34 -22.45
N HIS A 14 -1.83 -7.18 -21.49
CA HIS A 14 -1.37 -7.01 -20.12
C HIS A 14 -0.22 -7.90 -19.72
N ALA A 15 0.08 -8.96 -20.50
CA ALA A 15 1.04 -9.97 -20.08
C ALA A 15 2.46 -9.44 -19.86
N PRO A 16 3.10 -8.71 -20.79
CA PRO A 16 4.41 -8.13 -20.50
C PRO A 16 4.34 -7.09 -19.39
N ARG A 17 3.30 -6.27 -19.43
CA ARG A 17 3.01 -5.34 -18.36
C ARG A 17 2.59 -6.09 -17.12
N GLY A 18 1.78 -7.12 -17.29
CA GLY A 18 1.30 -7.95 -16.18
C GLY A 18 2.42 -8.59 -15.42
N LEU A 19 3.45 -9.06 -16.12
CA LEU A 19 4.59 -9.68 -15.45
C LEU A 19 5.43 -8.65 -14.71
N ARG A 20 5.72 -7.52 -15.34
CA ARG A 20 6.44 -6.42 -14.71
C ARG A 20 5.65 -5.87 -13.54
N GLU A 21 4.37 -5.67 -13.75
CA GLU A 21 3.48 -5.14 -12.73
C GLU A 21 3.37 -6.10 -11.55
N ARG A 22 3.33 -7.40 -11.82
CA ARG A 22 3.31 -8.41 -10.76
C ARG A 22 4.56 -8.34 -9.91
N LYS A 23 5.73 -8.30 -10.55
CA LYS A 23 7.00 -8.19 -9.83
C LYS A 23 7.09 -6.89 -9.04
N ARG A 24 6.61 -5.82 -9.65
CA ARG A 24 6.56 -4.54 -9.00
C ARG A 24 5.69 -4.59 -7.75
N LEU A 25 4.51 -5.19 -7.88
CA LEU A 25 3.58 -5.35 -6.76
C LEU A 25 4.16 -6.26 -5.68
N GLU A 26 4.81 -7.34 -6.08
CA GLU A 26 5.46 -8.25 -5.13
C GLU A 26 6.52 -7.50 -4.31
N THR A 27 7.33 -6.68 -4.97
CA THR A 27 8.34 -5.90 -4.29
C THR A 27 7.72 -4.88 -3.35
N LEU A 28 6.71 -4.16 -3.82
CA LEU A 28 6.00 -3.19 -2.99
C LEU A 28 5.34 -3.87 -1.79
N CYS A 29 4.68 -4.99 -2.01
CA CYS A 29 4.06 -5.77 -0.94
C CYS A 29 5.11 -6.24 0.08
N ALA A 30 6.27 -6.67 -0.39
CA ALA A 30 7.35 -7.09 0.50
C ALA A 30 7.84 -5.92 1.36
N ILE A 31 7.99 -4.75 0.76
CA ILE A 31 8.40 -3.55 1.49
C ILE A 31 7.38 -3.22 2.57
N GLU A 32 6.11 -3.19 2.22
CA GLU A 32 5.03 -2.86 3.16
C GLU A 32 4.88 -3.92 4.25
N ASP A 33 5.01 -5.19 3.87
CA ASP A 33 4.92 -6.29 4.82
C ASP A 33 6.03 -6.20 5.87
N HIS A 34 7.27 -6.06 5.44
CA HIS A 34 8.40 -5.98 6.37
C HIS A 34 8.38 -4.69 7.18
N ALA A 35 8.03 -3.57 6.55
CA ALA A 35 7.98 -2.29 7.23
C ALA A 35 6.96 -2.31 8.38
N THR A 36 5.74 -2.76 8.10
CA THR A 36 4.69 -2.81 9.12
C THR A 36 5.01 -3.82 10.20
N ARG A 37 5.58 -4.94 9.82
CA ARG A 37 5.97 -5.98 10.78
C ARG A 37 7.04 -5.50 11.74
N LEU A 38 8.08 -4.88 11.21
CA LEU A 38 9.18 -4.34 12.02
C LEU A 38 8.70 -3.25 12.97
N VAL A 39 7.83 -2.38 12.49
CA VAL A 39 7.29 -1.29 13.32
C VAL A 39 6.43 -1.84 14.45
N LEU A 40 5.63 -2.85 14.18
CA LEU A 40 4.84 -3.48 15.25
C LEU A 40 5.73 -4.15 16.30
N ASP A 41 6.86 -4.71 15.86
CA ASP A 41 7.78 -5.41 16.74
C ASP A 41 8.64 -4.46 17.56
N LYS A 42 9.20 -3.44 16.93
CA LYS A 42 10.21 -2.57 17.54
C LYS A 42 9.75 -1.14 17.83
N GLY A 43 8.63 -0.73 17.28
CA GLY A 43 8.18 0.65 17.33
C GLY A 43 8.68 1.47 16.15
N TYR A 44 7.90 2.46 15.77
CA TYR A 44 8.16 3.27 14.57
C TYR A 44 9.53 3.95 14.60
N ASP A 45 9.89 4.56 15.74
CA ASP A 45 11.12 5.31 15.85
C ASP A 45 12.37 4.43 15.86
N ASN A 46 12.20 3.15 16.11
CA ASN A 46 13.31 2.20 16.21
C ASN A 46 13.55 1.40 14.92
N VAL A 47 12.81 1.70 13.86
CA VAL A 47 12.96 1.05 12.57
C VAL A 47 13.54 2.04 11.58
N THR A 48 14.60 1.66 10.91
CA THR A 48 15.23 2.47 9.88
C THR A 48 14.92 1.93 8.50
N ILE A 49 15.17 2.73 7.47
CA ILE A 49 15.05 2.27 6.08
C ILE A 49 15.99 1.09 5.85
N GLU A 50 17.19 1.14 6.44
CA GLU A 50 18.16 0.05 6.34
C GLU A 50 17.59 -1.26 6.88
N ASP A 51 16.88 -1.21 8.00
CA ASP A 51 16.22 -2.40 8.55
C ASP A 51 15.21 -2.98 7.58
N ILE A 52 14.43 -2.11 6.94
CA ILE A 52 13.39 -2.53 6.00
C ILE A 52 14.02 -3.16 4.75
N VAL A 53 15.02 -2.51 4.16
CA VAL A 53 15.64 -3.02 2.94
C VAL A 53 16.40 -4.32 3.19
N ASP A 54 17.01 -4.46 4.35
CA ASP A 54 17.68 -5.70 4.73
C ASP A 54 16.67 -6.84 4.87
N ALA A 55 15.54 -6.57 5.54
CA ALA A 55 14.50 -7.56 5.73
C ALA A 55 13.86 -7.97 4.39
N ALA A 56 13.65 -7.01 3.50
CA ALA A 56 13.06 -7.26 2.19
C ALA A 56 14.07 -7.78 1.17
N ASN A 57 15.34 -7.79 1.53
CA ASN A 57 16.44 -8.22 0.66
C ASN A 57 16.50 -7.41 -0.65
N ILE A 58 16.43 -6.11 -0.52
CA ILE A 58 16.50 -5.17 -1.64
C ILE A 58 17.53 -4.09 -1.33
N SER A 59 17.91 -3.33 -2.35
CA SER A 59 18.78 -2.17 -2.15
C SER A 59 17.96 -0.97 -1.71
N LYS A 60 18.61 -0.01 -1.10
CA LYS A 60 18.02 1.27 -0.74
C LYS A 60 17.46 2.00 -1.97
N ARG A 61 18.19 1.89 -3.08
CA ARG A 61 17.75 2.47 -4.34
C ARG A 61 16.44 1.84 -4.82
N THR A 62 16.34 0.52 -4.73
CA THR A 62 15.10 -0.18 -5.06
C THR A 62 13.96 0.29 -4.17
N PHE A 63 14.22 0.43 -2.88
CA PHE A 63 13.23 0.96 -1.95
C PHE A 63 12.67 2.30 -2.43
N PHE A 64 13.56 3.26 -2.73
CA PHE A 64 13.13 4.59 -3.15
C PHE A 64 12.50 4.64 -4.53
N ASN A 65 12.63 3.58 -5.33
CA ASN A 65 11.89 3.47 -6.58
C ASN A 65 10.39 3.18 -6.34
N TYR A 66 10.05 2.66 -5.18
CA TYR A 66 8.68 2.23 -4.87
C TYR A 66 7.99 3.11 -3.85
N VAL A 67 8.73 3.64 -2.89
CA VAL A 67 8.17 4.46 -1.82
C VAL A 67 9.09 5.66 -1.57
N ASP A 68 8.50 6.73 -1.10
CA ASP A 68 9.25 7.98 -0.89
C ASP A 68 9.94 8.05 0.44
N SER A 69 9.44 7.29 1.42
CA SER A 69 9.94 7.42 2.79
C SER A 69 9.55 6.19 3.61
N LYS A 70 10.14 6.08 4.78
CA LYS A 70 9.75 5.08 5.78
C LYS A 70 8.26 5.21 6.12
N GLU A 71 7.80 6.43 6.28
CA GLU A 71 6.41 6.71 6.59
C GLU A 71 5.47 6.14 5.54
N THR A 72 5.78 6.36 4.28
CA THR A 72 4.99 5.81 3.18
C THR A 72 5.00 4.28 3.18
N ALA A 73 6.14 3.68 3.46
CA ALA A 73 6.24 2.22 3.53
C ALA A 73 5.38 1.65 4.65
N VAL A 74 5.34 2.33 5.78
CA VAL A 74 4.61 1.87 6.97
C VAL A 74 3.13 2.20 6.88
N LEU A 75 2.79 3.43 6.53
CA LEU A 75 1.41 3.92 6.58
C LEU A 75 0.68 3.88 5.24
N GLY A 76 1.41 3.67 4.16
CA GLY A 76 0.84 3.67 2.82
C GLY A 76 0.86 5.05 2.19
N HIS A 77 0.51 5.10 0.92
CA HIS A 77 0.44 6.35 0.20
C HIS A 77 -0.75 7.17 0.69
N PRO A 78 -0.56 8.45 0.89
CA PRO A 78 -1.71 9.31 1.17
C PRO A 78 -2.67 9.30 -0.02
N VAL A 79 -3.91 9.50 0.27
CA VAL A 79 -4.95 9.62 -0.74
C VAL A 79 -4.80 10.97 -1.40
N VAL A 80 -4.11 11.02 -2.52
CA VAL A 80 -3.74 12.28 -3.13
C VAL A 80 -4.73 12.71 -4.20
N ASP A 81 -5.39 11.74 -4.83
CA ASP A 81 -6.24 12.02 -5.98
C ASP A 81 -7.70 11.70 -5.71
N LEU A 82 -8.31 12.52 -4.87
CA LEU A 82 -9.76 12.52 -4.75
C LEU A 82 -10.32 13.32 -5.91
N PRO A 83 -11.29 12.77 -6.65
CA PRO A 83 -12.05 13.56 -7.58
C PRO A 83 -12.62 14.79 -6.88
N GLU A 84 -12.72 15.89 -7.63
CA GLU A 84 -13.15 17.17 -7.08
C GLU A 84 -14.50 17.08 -6.36
N GLU A 85 -15.41 16.28 -6.91
CA GLU A 85 -16.73 16.09 -6.32
C GLU A 85 -16.65 15.41 -4.95
N GLU A 86 -15.85 14.35 -4.86
CA GLU A 86 -15.67 13.63 -3.61
C GLU A 86 -14.96 14.49 -2.57
N ARG A 87 -14.03 15.31 -3.04
CA ARG A 87 -13.36 16.27 -2.15
C ARG A 87 -14.35 17.28 -1.58
N LYS A 88 -15.24 17.80 -2.40
CA LYS A 88 -16.26 18.74 -1.96
C LYS A 88 -17.22 18.11 -0.97
N GLU A 89 -17.65 16.89 -1.25
CA GLU A 89 -18.52 16.16 -0.32
C GLU A 89 -17.83 15.96 1.02
N PHE A 90 -16.56 15.55 0.98
CA PHE A 90 -15.78 15.35 2.18
C PHE A 90 -15.64 16.65 2.99
N LEU A 91 -15.33 17.76 2.31
CA LEU A 91 -15.16 19.04 2.98
C LEU A 91 -16.48 19.62 3.49
N ALA A 92 -17.60 19.26 2.86
CA ALA A 92 -18.91 19.69 3.28
C ALA A 92 -19.51 18.80 4.37
N ALA A 93 -18.86 17.70 4.70
CA ALA A 93 -19.36 16.77 5.72
C ALA A 93 -19.36 17.42 7.09
N ASP A 94 -20.38 17.07 7.86
CA ASP A 94 -20.48 17.48 9.26
C ASP A 94 -19.25 17.01 10.02
N PRO A 95 -18.64 17.85 10.87
CA PRO A 95 -17.48 17.44 11.66
C PRO A 95 -17.66 16.15 12.43
N GLN A 96 -18.87 15.83 12.83
CA GLN A 96 -19.15 14.57 13.52
C GLN A 96 -19.00 13.36 12.61
N HIS A 97 -19.15 13.55 11.32
CA HIS A 97 -19.06 12.49 10.33
C HIS A 97 -17.71 12.43 9.63
N VAL A 98 -16.84 13.41 9.88
CA VAL A 98 -15.53 13.49 9.22
C VAL A 98 -14.70 12.24 9.53
N THR A 99 -14.73 11.78 10.77
CA THR A 99 -13.96 10.60 11.17
C THR A 99 -14.43 9.35 10.41
N VAL A 100 -15.75 9.17 10.30
CA VAL A 100 -16.33 8.04 9.58
C VAL A 100 -16.02 8.16 8.09
N ALA A 101 -16.20 9.35 7.54
CA ALA A 101 -15.90 9.61 6.13
C ALA A 101 -14.42 9.38 5.82
N LEU A 102 -13.54 9.78 6.74
CA LEU A 102 -12.11 9.57 6.58
C LEU A 102 -11.76 8.07 6.61
N VAL A 103 -12.35 7.34 7.53
CA VAL A 103 -12.16 5.89 7.61
C VAL A 103 -12.66 5.20 6.34
N ASP A 104 -13.85 5.56 5.88
CA ASP A 104 -14.40 5.00 4.65
C ASP A 104 -13.51 5.30 3.46
N LEU A 105 -13.01 6.52 3.38
CA LEU A 105 -12.12 6.92 2.31
C LEU A 105 -10.82 6.12 2.34
N ILE A 106 -10.23 5.98 3.50
CA ILE A 106 -9.02 5.17 3.68
C ILE A 106 -9.29 3.73 3.28
N LEU A 107 -10.41 3.17 3.69
CA LEU A 107 -10.79 1.82 3.35
C LEU A 107 -10.96 1.64 1.84
N GLN A 108 -11.71 2.54 1.21
CA GLN A 108 -11.93 2.49 -0.24
C GLN A 108 -10.64 2.56 -1.02
N THR A 109 -9.76 3.48 -0.65
CA THR A 109 -8.49 3.65 -1.35
C THR A 109 -7.52 2.51 -1.08
N SER A 110 -7.57 1.95 0.11
CA SER A 110 -6.74 0.80 0.45
C SER A 110 -7.17 -0.45 -0.31
N PHE A 111 -8.47 -0.61 -0.53
CA PHE A 111 -8.99 -1.75 -1.27
C PHE A 111 -8.97 -1.55 -2.78
N ALA A 112 -9.19 -0.33 -3.23
CA ALA A 112 -9.32 -0.04 -4.66
C ALA A 112 -8.00 -0.13 -5.40
N SER A 113 -6.89 -0.18 -4.71
CA SER A 113 -5.67 0.01 -5.44
C SER A 113 -4.82 -1.22 -5.53
N ARG A 114 -4.49 -1.52 -6.73
CA ARG A 114 -3.16 -1.97 -7.02
C ARG A 114 -2.93 -3.46 -7.03
N GLY A 115 -3.97 -4.25 -7.29
CA GLY A 115 -3.79 -5.67 -7.54
C GLY A 115 -3.26 -6.46 -6.35
N ARG A 116 -3.33 -5.90 -5.16
CA ARG A 116 -3.04 -6.65 -3.95
C ARG A 116 -4.16 -7.63 -3.70
N SER A 117 -3.83 -8.76 -3.11
CA SER A 117 -4.87 -9.66 -2.65
C SER A 117 -5.68 -9.00 -1.53
N ASP A 118 -6.95 -9.34 -1.44
CA ASP A 118 -7.81 -8.82 -0.38
C ASP A 118 -7.29 -9.20 1.00
N GLU A 119 -6.72 -10.39 1.11
CA GLU A 119 -6.14 -10.87 2.35
C GLU A 119 -4.98 -10.01 2.80
N PHE A 120 -4.09 -9.67 1.88
CA PHE A 120 -2.94 -8.84 2.20
C PHE A 120 -3.37 -7.42 2.54
N SER A 121 -4.33 -6.87 1.81
CA SER A 121 -4.86 -5.54 2.09
C SER A 121 -5.50 -5.47 3.47
N THR A 122 -6.25 -6.49 3.84
CA THR A 122 -6.87 -6.59 5.16
C THR A 122 -5.80 -6.69 6.26
N LEU A 123 -4.78 -7.48 6.00
CA LEU A 123 -3.67 -7.64 6.93
C LEU A 123 -2.93 -6.31 7.16
N LEU A 124 -2.62 -5.60 6.09
CA LEU A 124 -1.96 -4.30 6.18
C LEU A 124 -2.81 -3.30 6.95
N LEU A 125 -4.11 -3.28 6.66
CA LEU A 125 -5.02 -2.36 7.34
C LEU A 125 -5.05 -2.64 8.84
N SER A 126 -5.11 -3.91 9.21
CA SER A 126 -5.09 -4.32 10.61
C SER A 126 -3.79 -3.88 11.29
N ARG A 127 -2.66 -4.12 10.65
CA ARG A 127 -1.35 -3.71 11.18
C ARG A 127 -1.25 -2.20 11.33
N ARG A 128 -1.71 -1.45 10.33
CA ARG A 128 -1.67 0.01 10.35
C ARG A 128 -2.54 0.58 11.47
N LYS A 129 -3.70 -0.01 11.68
CA LYS A 129 -4.54 0.38 12.82
C LYS A 129 -3.83 0.15 14.15
N GLN A 130 -3.13 -0.97 14.27
CA GLN A 130 -2.39 -1.27 15.50
C GLN A 130 -1.23 -0.32 15.68
N ILE A 131 -0.53 0.02 14.60
CA ILE A 131 0.57 0.99 14.64
C ILE A 131 0.06 2.35 15.13
N PHE A 132 -1.09 2.80 14.60
CA PHE A 132 -1.69 4.06 15.05
C PHE A 132 -2.07 4.03 16.52
N ARG A 133 -2.57 2.90 17.01
CA ARG A 133 -2.88 2.78 18.44
C ARG A 133 -1.65 2.86 19.32
N ASN A 134 -0.56 2.29 18.84
CA ASN A 134 0.69 2.27 19.59
C ASN A 134 1.41 3.63 19.55
N ASN A 135 1.12 4.44 18.55
CA ASN A 135 1.76 5.74 18.34
C ASN A 135 0.69 6.81 18.07
N PRO A 136 -0.01 7.25 19.10
CA PRO A 136 -1.13 8.18 18.92
C PRO A 136 -0.73 9.58 18.49
N ASN A 137 0.56 9.90 18.47
CA ASN A 137 1.05 11.20 18.03
C ASN A 137 1.58 11.17 16.61
#